data_f43ca6286f58f76fb9a26e6ad13ffec6
#
_entry.id   f43ca6286f58f76fb9a26e6ad13ffec6
#
_cell.length_a   1.000
_cell.length_b   1.000
_cell.length_c   1.000
_cell.angle_alpha   90.00
_cell.angle_beta   90.00
_cell.angle_gamma   90.00
#
_symmetry.space_group_name_H-M   'P 1'
#
loop_
_entity.id
_entity.type
_entity.pdbx_description
1 polymer ?
#
loop_
_entity_poly.entity_id
_entity_poly.type
_entity_poly.pdbx_seq_one_letter_code
_entity_poly.pdbx_strand_id
1 'polypeptide(L)'
;MDGEARDVTFVVREVVEVDDRLVSAMARLIPQLSSSSPSPDAAALAAMVASEASILLVAEDVDVDGEQAIVGTMTLAIFRIPTGLRAWIEDVVVDGSARGRGVGEALNRVAIDRARAAGATTVDLTSRPSREAANRLYRRLGFEQRTTNVYRLDL
;
A
#
# COMPACT_ATOMS: atom_id res chain seq x y z
N MET A 1 -18.97 -27.42 -13.29
CA MET A 1 -19.37 -26.00 -13.16
C MET A 1 -18.10 -25.22 -13.09
N ASP A 2 -17.72 -24.70 -14.24
CA ASP A 2 -16.51 -23.91 -14.38
C ASP A 2 -16.79 -22.54 -13.82
N GLY A 3 -16.31 -22.30 -12.60
CA GLY A 3 -16.24 -20.97 -12.06
C GLY A 3 -15.22 -20.18 -12.86
N GLU A 4 -15.68 -19.49 -13.90
CA GLU A 4 -14.88 -18.46 -14.55
C GLU A 4 -14.37 -17.52 -13.46
N ALA A 5 -13.06 -17.58 -13.23
CA ALA A 5 -12.37 -16.55 -12.47
C ALA A 5 -12.67 -15.25 -13.18
N ARG A 6 -13.54 -14.42 -12.59
CA ARG A 6 -13.76 -13.04 -13.07
C ARG A 6 -12.40 -12.39 -13.13
N ASP A 7 -12.03 -11.97 -14.31
CA ASP A 7 -10.87 -11.10 -14.50
C ASP A 7 -11.19 -9.81 -13.74
N VAL A 8 -10.70 -9.70 -12.49
CA VAL A 8 -10.98 -8.56 -11.63
C VAL A 8 -10.20 -7.39 -12.19
N THR A 9 -10.91 -6.47 -12.82
CA THR A 9 -10.35 -5.21 -13.26
C THR A 9 -10.33 -4.26 -12.07
N PHE A 10 -9.14 -3.90 -11.61
CA PHE A 10 -8.96 -2.90 -10.56
C PHE A 10 -8.09 -1.76 -11.05
N VAL A 11 -8.29 -0.60 -10.44
CA VAL A 11 -7.54 0.63 -10.71
C VAL A 11 -6.87 1.07 -9.43
N VAL A 12 -5.59 1.44 -9.51
CA VAL A 12 -4.86 2.06 -8.40
C VAL A 12 -4.91 3.57 -8.56
N ARG A 13 -5.31 4.25 -7.50
CA ARG A 13 -5.34 5.71 -7.47
C ARG A 13 -4.73 6.29 -6.19
N GLU A 14 -4.27 7.51 -6.29
CA GLU A 14 -3.88 8.33 -5.14
C GLU A 14 -5.13 8.92 -4.49
N VAL A 15 -5.20 8.85 -3.16
CA VAL A 15 -6.29 9.46 -2.39
C VAL A 15 -6.00 10.95 -2.23
N VAL A 16 -6.89 11.79 -2.75
CA VAL A 16 -6.79 13.25 -2.64
C VAL A 16 -7.87 13.83 -1.72
N GLU A 17 -8.91 13.07 -1.44
CA GLU A 17 -10.01 13.44 -0.57
C GLU A 17 -10.46 12.24 0.27
N VAL A 18 -10.78 12.49 1.53
CA VAL A 18 -11.27 11.47 2.46
C VAL A 18 -12.79 11.50 2.50
N ASP A 19 -13.40 10.36 2.23
CA ASP A 19 -14.83 10.13 2.32
C ASP A 19 -15.15 8.98 3.30
N ASP A 20 -16.44 8.80 3.62
CA ASP A 20 -16.89 7.73 4.53
C ASP A 20 -16.58 6.33 3.98
N ARG A 21 -16.56 6.18 2.67
CA ARG A 21 -16.23 4.93 2.00
C ARG A 21 -14.78 4.51 2.30
N LEU A 22 -13.86 5.47 2.25
CA LEU A 22 -12.45 5.23 2.59
C LEU A 22 -12.28 4.87 4.06
N VAL A 23 -12.94 5.60 4.97
CA VAL A 23 -12.89 5.33 6.41
C VAL A 23 -13.37 3.90 6.71
N SER A 24 -14.49 3.51 6.13
CA SER A 24 -15.05 2.15 6.29
C SER A 24 -14.14 1.06 5.71
N ALA A 25 -13.54 1.32 4.54
CA ALA A 25 -12.58 0.39 3.94
C ALA A 25 -11.33 0.22 4.81
N MET A 26 -10.80 1.29 5.39
CA MET A 26 -9.66 1.20 6.31
C MET A 26 -10.01 0.41 7.57
N ALA A 27 -11.21 0.57 8.12
CA ALA A 27 -11.69 -0.20 9.26
C ALA A 27 -11.73 -1.70 8.96
N ARG A 28 -11.93 -2.11 7.71
CA ARG A 28 -11.91 -3.50 7.25
C ARG A 28 -10.48 -3.99 6.93
N LEU A 29 -9.65 -3.17 6.30
CA LEU A 29 -8.33 -3.55 5.82
C LEU A 29 -7.25 -3.55 6.91
N ILE A 30 -7.22 -2.54 7.77
CA ILE A 30 -6.14 -2.39 8.76
C ILE A 30 -6.06 -3.58 9.74
N PRO A 31 -7.16 -4.15 10.25
CA PRO A 31 -7.08 -5.36 11.07
C PRO A 31 -6.46 -6.56 10.36
N GLN A 32 -6.48 -6.61 9.04
CA GLN A 32 -5.83 -7.66 8.24
C GLN A 32 -4.31 -7.45 8.13
N LEU A 33 -3.83 -6.24 8.38
CA LEU A 33 -2.42 -5.90 8.41
C LEU A 33 -1.84 -6.05 9.82
N SER A 34 -2.52 -5.53 10.83
CA SER A 34 -2.07 -5.50 12.21
C SER A 34 -3.26 -5.68 13.15
N SER A 35 -3.18 -6.69 14.03
CA SER A 35 -4.20 -6.95 15.04
C SER A 35 -4.14 -5.99 16.23
N SER A 36 -3.04 -5.26 16.40
CA SER A 36 -2.80 -4.36 17.54
C SER A 36 -2.94 -2.88 17.22
N SER A 37 -2.93 -2.52 15.94
CA SER A 37 -3.05 -1.12 15.51
C SER A 37 -4.52 -0.74 15.34
N PRO A 38 -4.96 0.39 15.93
CA PRO A 38 -6.30 0.90 15.66
C PRO A 38 -6.43 1.36 14.22
N SER A 39 -7.62 1.19 13.63
CA SER A 39 -7.91 1.74 12.33
C SER A 39 -7.99 3.27 12.38
N PRO A 40 -7.46 3.99 11.37
CA PRO A 40 -7.50 5.44 11.36
C PRO A 40 -8.93 5.95 11.20
N ASP A 41 -9.27 7.01 11.91
CA ASP A 41 -10.49 7.75 11.72
C ASP A 41 -10.37 8.77 10.56
N ALA A 42 -11.46 9.48 10.27
CA ALA A 42 -11.48 10.46 9.19
C ALA A 42 -10.46 11.60 9.40
N ALA A 43 -10.25 12.03 10.63
CA ALA A 43 -9.29 13.09 10.95
C ALA A 43 -7.84 12.62 10.73
N ALA A 44 -7.49 11.42 11.14
CA ALA A 44 -6.18 10.83 10.91
C ALA A 44 -5.90 10.64 9.41
N LEU A 45 -6.88 10.15 8.66
CA LEU A 45 -6.76 10.01 7.20
C LEU A 45 -6.61 11.37 6.51
N ALA A 46 -7.38 12.38 6.94
CA ALA A 46 -7.28 13.74 6.40
C ALA A 46 -5.90 14.34 6.65
N ALA A 47 -5.34 14.17 7.84
CA ALA A 47 -3.98 14.62 8.17
C ALA A 47 -2.92 13.93 7.29
N MET A 48 -3.09 12.62 7.03
CA MET A 48 -2.20 11.87 6.17
C MET A 48 -2.27 12.36 4.72
N VAL A 49 -3.47 12.56 4.18
CA VAL A 49 -3.68 13.05 2.80
C VAL A 49 -3.18 14.48 2.62
N ALA A 50 -3.24 15.31 3.66
CA ALA A 50 -2.72 16.68 3.64
C ALA A 50 -1.19 16.75 3.72
N SER A 51 -0.51 15.67 4.10
CA SER A 51 0.94 15.63 4.19
C SER A 51 1.58 15.52 2.80
N GLU A 52 2.48 16.43 2.49
CA GLU A 52 3.24 16.40 1.23
C GLU A 52 4.18 15.20 1.13
N ALA A 53 4.60 14.67 2.27
CA ALA A 53 5.52 13.52 2.33
C ALA A 53 4.84 12.16 2.22
N SER A 54 3.51 12.10 2.40
CA SER A 54 2.75 10.85 2.43
C SER A 54 1.74 10.78 1.30
N ILE A 55 1.80 9.71 0.54
CA ILE A 55 0.88 9.43 -0.56
C ILE A 55 0.14 8.15 -0.22
N LEU A 56 -1.16 8.25 -0.02
CA LEU A 56 -2.02 7.09 0.18
C LEU A 56 -2.52 6.59 -1.16
N LEU A 57 -2.19 5.34 -1.49
CA LEU A 57 -2.68 4.64 -2.67
C LEU A 57 -3.74 3.63 -2.27
N VAL A 58 -4.79 3.53 -3.05
CA VAL A 58 -5.82 2.50 -2.94
C VAL A 58 -6.02 1.78 -4.27
N ALA A 59 -6.30 0.49 -4.20
CA ALA A 59 -6.73 -0.30 -5.33
C ALA A 59 -8.24 -0.51 -5.23
N GLU A 60 -8.96 -0.16 -6.28
CA GLU A 60 -10.41 -0.28 -6.37
C GLU A 60 -10.82 -1.28 -7.44
N ASP A 61 -11.70 -2.20 -7.09
CA ASP A 61 -12.39 -3.08 -8.03
C ASP A 61 -13.47 -2.26 -8.75
N VAL A 62 -13.37 -2.14 -10.08
CA VAL A 62 -14.28 -1.30 -10.88
C VAL A 62 -15.67 -1.90 -11.03
N ASP A 63 -15.84 -3.18 -10.72
CA ASP A 63 -17.11 -3.90 -10.84
C ASP A 63 -17.89 -3.93 -9.51
N VAL A 64 -17.37 -3.30 -8.47
CA VAL A 64 -17.94 -3.27 -7.12
C VAL A 64 -18.17 -1.82 -6.68
N ASP A 65 -19.31 -1.57 -6.06
CA ASP A 65 -19.64 -0.26 -5.50
C ASP A 65 -19.38 -0.19 -4.00
N GLY A 66 -19.30 1.05 -3.48
CA GLY A 66 -19.20 1.32 -2.06
C GLY A 66 -17.81 1.03 -1.49
N GLU A 67 -17.75 0.81 -0.18
CA GLU A 67 -16.49 0.58 0.53
C GLU A 67 -15.83 -0.76 0.17
N GLN A 68 -16.63 -1.74 -0.25
CA GLN A 68 -16.14 -3.05 -0.67
C GLN A 68 -15.33 -3.00 -1.98
N ALA A 69 -15.45 -1.92 -2.75
CA ALA A 69 -14.64 -1.69 -3.95
C ALA A 69 -13.16 -1.49 -3.62
N ILE A 70 -12.84 -0.92 -2.46
CA ILE A 70 -11.46 -0.72 -2.03
C ILE A 70 -10.90 -2.04 -1.50
N VAL A 71 -10.08 -2.69 -2.32
CA VAL A 71 -9.56 -4.04 -2.06
C VAL A 71 -8.09 -4.07 -1.63
N GLY A 72 -7.43 -2.93 -1.62
CA GLY A 72 -6.05 -2.83 -1.17
C GLY A 72 -5.63 -1.39 -0.93
N THR A 73 -4.61 -1.23 -0.13
CA THR A 73 -4.02 0.09 0.19
C THR A 73 -2.55 -0.03 0.49
N MET A 74 -1.82 1.05 0.30
CA MET A 74 -0.46 1.26 0.76
C MET A 74 -0.17 2.73 0.96
N THR A 75 0.86 3.02 1.75
CA THR A 75 1.41 4.37 1.89
C THR A 75 2.78 4.43 1.24
N LEU A 76 3.00 5.42 0.39
CA LEU A 76 4.29 5.78 -0.16
C LEU A 76 4.75 7.07 0.52
N ALA A 77 5.87 7.03 1.24
CA ALA A 77 6.52 8.20 1.78
C ALA A 77 7.63 8.66 0.82
N ILE A 78 7.70 9.95 0.55
CA ILE A 78 8.77 10.56 -0.24
C ILE A 78 9.35 11.71 0.57
N PHE A 79 10.64 11.65 0.88
CA PHE A 79 11.28 12.60 1.76
C PHE A 79 12.71 12.90 1.33
N ARG A 80 13.18 14.11 1.71
CA ARG A 80 14.52 14.57 1.40
C ARG A 80 15.47 14.31 2.56
N ILE A 81 16.64 13.81 2.20
CA ILE A 81 17.79 13.68 3.10
C ILE A 81 19.03 14.29 2.42
N PRO A 82 20.13 14.53 3.12
CA PRO A 82 21.32 15.14 2.50
C PRO A 82 21.85 14.38 1.29
N THR A 83 21.63 13.07 1.21
CA THR A 83 22.09 12.23 0.09
C THR A 83 21.08 12.10 -1.05
N GLY A 84 19.94 12.77 -0.97
CA GLY A 84 18.94 12.79 -2.05
C GLY A 84 17.51 12.63 -1.61
N LEU A 85 16.63 12.44 -2.58
CA LEU A 85 15.23 12.16 -2.37
C LEU A 85 15.02 10.65 -2.28
N ARG A 86 14.38 10.21 -1.21
CA ARG A 86 14.07 8.80 -0.96
C ARG A 86 12.58 8.53 -0.95
N ALA A 87 12.23 7.33 -1.35
CA ALA A 87 10.88 6.80 -1.19
C ALA A 87 10.89 5.59 -0.27
N TRP A 88 9.79 5.40 0.47
CA TRP A 88 9.60 4.31 1.41
C TRP A 88 8.16 3.82 1.34
N ILE A 89 7.99 2.51 1.25
CA ILE A 89 6.66 1.88 1.21
C ILE A 89 6.32 1.35 2.60
N GLU A 90 5.12 1.70 3.06
CA GLU A 90 4.57 1.29 4.35
C GLU A 90 3.15 0.74 4.22
N ASP A 91 2.79 -0.15 5.15
CA ASP A 91 1.42 -0.61 5.38
C ASP A 91 0.72 -1.12 4.12
N VAL A 92 1.37 -2.01 3.39
CA VAL A 92 0.76 -2.67 2.24
C VAL A 92 -0.21 -3.74 2.73
N VAL A 93 -1.47 -3.60 2.42
CA VAL A 93 -2.50 -4.61 2.71
C VAL A 93 -3.41 -4.82 1.52
N VAL A 94 -3.70 -6.07 1.23
CA VAL A 94 -4.69 -6.51 0.23
C VAL A 94 -5.75 -7.31 0.96
N ASP A 95 -7.02 -6.99 0.71
CA ASP A 95 -8.15 -7.74 1.24
C ASP A 95 -7.99 -9.24 0.99
N GLY A 96 -8.29 -10.05 2.00
CA GLY A 96 -8.20 -11.49 1.89
C GLY A 96 -8.98 -12.08 0.71
N SER A 97 -10.12 -11.48 0.36
CA SER A 97 -10.97 -11.88 -0.78
C SER A 97 -10.34 -11.54 -2.14
N ALA A 98 -9.39 -10.61 -2.19
CA ALA A 98 -8.76 -10.13 -3.42
C ALA A 98 -7.30 -10.61 -3.58
N ARG A 99 -6.80 -11.42 -2.67
CA ARG A 99 -5.42 -11.95 -2.75
C ARG A 99 -5.26 -12.89 -3.95
N GLY A 100 -4.03 -12.93 -4.47
CA GLY A 100 -3.69 -13.76 -5.63
C GLY A 100 -4.19 -13.22 -6.97
N ARG A 101 -4.71 -11.99 -7.01
CA ARG A 101 -5.25 -11.35 -8.22
C ARG A 101 -4.38 -10.21 -8.75
N GLY A 102 -3.17 -10.05 -8.23
CA GLY A 102 -2.22 -9.02 -8.68
C GLY A 102 -2.43 -7.62 -8.08
N VAL A 103 -3.29 -7.45 -7.07
CA VAL A 103 -3.55 -6.16 -6.43
C VAL A 103 -2.28 -5.59 -5.78
N GLY A 104 -1.55 -6.40 -5.02
CA GLY A 104 -0.30 -5.99 -4.40
C GLY A 104 0.77 -5.59 -5.42
N GLU A 105 0.85 -6.30 -6.53
CA GLU A 105 1.75 -5.95 -7.63
C GLU A 105 1.38 -4.61 -8.26
N ALA A 106 0.10 -4.37 -8.53
CA ALA A 106 -0.37 -3.12 -9.11
C ALA A 106 -0.11 -1.93 -8.20
N LEU A 107 -0.37 -2.05 -6.89
CA LEU A 107 -0.04 -1.02 -5.91
C LEU A 107 1.45 -0.68 -5.91
N ASN A 108 2.30 -1.70 -5.87
CA ASN A 108 3.75 -1.50 -5.88
C ASN A 108 4.25 -0.86 -7.17
N ARG A 109 3.74 -1.26 -8.33
CA ARG A 109 4.12 -0.66 -9.62
C ARG A 109 3.78 0.83 -9.66
N VAL A 110 2.58 1.21 -9.25
CA VAL A 110 2.17 2.62 -9.18
C VAL A 110 3.05 3.40 -8.19
N ALA A 111 3.35 2.83 -7.01
CA ALA A 111 4.24 3.45 -6.03
C ALA A 111 5.65 3.66 -6.60
N ILE A 112 6.23 2.68 -7.28
CA ILE A 112 7.55 2.77 -7.92
C ILE A 112 7.54 3.88 -9.00
N ASP A 113 6.54 3.90 -9.86
CA ASP A 113 6.42 4.90 -10.91
C ASP A 113 6.23 6.30 -10.34
N ARG A 114 5.44 6.43 -9.27
CA ARG A 114 5.23 7.70 -8.56
C ARG A 114 6.52 8.20 -7.89
N ALA A 115 7.28 7.32 -7.28
CA ALA A 115 8.58 7.63 -6.68
C ALA A 115 9.58 8.08 -7.75
N ARG A 116 9.63 7.36 -8.86
CA ARG A 116 10.51 7.71 -10.01
C ARG A 116 10.14 9.07 -10.60
N ALA A 117 8.86 9.35 -10.79
CA ALA A 117 8.38 10.62 -11.30
C ALA A 117 8.71 11.79 -10.37
N ALA A 118 8.77 11.56 -9.05
CA ALA A 118 9.18 12.56 -8.08
C ALA A 118 10.70 12.79 -8.03
N GLY A 119 11.49 11.95 -8.67
CA GLY A 119 12.95 12.01 -8.66
C GLY A 119 13.62 11.27 -7.49
N ALA A 120 12.90 10.38 -6.81
CA ALA A 120 13.50 9.54 -5.78
C ALA A 120 14.59 8.64 -6.36
N THR A 121 15.67 8.47 -5.63
CA THR A 121 16.81 7.64 -6.05
C THR A 121 16.66 6.19 -5.66
N THR A 122 15.89 5.91 -4.60
CA THR A 122 15.61 4.56 -4.09
C THR A 122 14.19 4.45 -3.59
N VAL A 123 13.66 3.24 -3.61
CA VAL A 123 12.44 2.84 -2.91
C VAL A 123 12.79 1.71 -1.96
N ASP A 124 12.56 1.91 -0.68
CA ASP A 124 12.82 0.90 0.35
C ASP A 124 11.52 0.45 1.01
N LEU A 125 11.55 -0.73 1.57
CA LEU A 125 10.50 -1.28 2.41
C LEU A 125 11.08 -2.31 3.37
N THR A 126 10.34 -2.65 4.42
CA THR A 126 10.66 -3.79 5.27
C THR A 126 9.61 -4.89 5.11
N SER A 127 10.04 -6.12 5.17
CA SER A 127 9.15 -7.29 5.10
C SER A 127 9.72 -8.41 5.97
N ARG A 128 8.83 -9.04 6.74
CA ARG A 128 9.23 -10.18 7.57
C ARG A 128 9.56 -11.39 6.70
N PRO A 129 10.56 -12.21 7.06
CA PRO A 129 10.87 -13.44 6.32
C PRO A 129 9.69 -14.39 6.15
N SER A 130 8.77 -14.43 7.11
CA SER A 130 7.56 -15.26 7.07
C SER A 130 6.55 -14.86 5.98
N ARG A 131 6.62 -13.65 5.46
CA ARG A 131 5.77 -13.16 4.38
C ARG A 131 6.31 -13.59 3.01
N GLU A 132 6.32 -14.88 2.77
CA GLU A 132 6.97 -15.48 1.60
C GLU A 132 6.39 -14.99 0.27
N ALA A 133 5.07 -14.90 0.14
CA ALA A 133 4.41 -14.43 -1.09
C ALA A 133 4.76 -12.96 -1.40
N ALA A 134 4.75 -12.10 -0.39
CA ALA A 134 5.14 -10.70 -0.54
C ALA A 134 6.61 -10.57 -0.92
N ASN A 135 7.50 -11.34 -0.27
CA ASN A 135 8.92 -11.32 -0.56
C ASN A 135 9.23 -11.81 -2.00
N ARG A 136 8.48 -12.81 -2.49
CA ARG A 136 8.60 -13.23 -3.90
C ARG A 136 8.16 -12.11 -4.85
N LEU A 137 7.08 -11.40 -4.53
CA LEU A 137 6.62 -10.25 -5.31
C LEU A 137 7.70 -9.16 -5.37
N TYR A 138 8.28 -8.78 -4.24
CA TYR A 138 9.31 -7.74 -4.20
C TYR A 138 10.52 -8.09 -5.06
N ARG A 139 11.02 -9.32 -4.99
CA ARG A 139 12.12 -9.78 -5.85
C ARG A 139 11.74 -9.73 -7.33
N ARG A 140 10.53 -10.14 -7.68
CA ARG A 140 10.03 -10.09 -9.07
C ARG A 140 9.92 -8.64 -9.59
N LEU A 141 9.65 -7.68 -8.72
CA LEU A 141 9.61 -6.26 -9.04
C LEU A 141 11.00 -5.60 -9.11
N GLY A 142 12.06 -6.32 -8.77
CA GLY A 142 13.43 -5.82 -8.81
C GLY A 142 13.97 -5.30 -7.49
N PHE A 143 13.24 -5.46 -6.38
CA PHE A 143 13.80 -5.16 -5.06
C PHE A 143 14.86 -6.18 -4.69
N GLU A 144 15.95 -5.70 -4.13
CA GLU A 144 17.05 -6.52 -3.61
C GLU A 144 17.06 -6.49 -2.09
N GLN A 145 17.19 -7.65 -1.48
CA GLN A 145 17.35 -7.74 -0.04
C GLN A 145 18.66 -7.12 0.39
N ARG A 146 18.60 -6.18 1.33
CA ARG A 146 19.79 -5.50 1.86
C ARG A 146 20.33 -6.23 3.09
N THR A 147 21.64 -6.22 3.23
CA THR A 147 22.32 -6.68 4.46
C THR A 147 22.42 -5.48 5.41
N THR A 148 21.40 -5.29 6.20
CA THR A 148 21.29 -4.19 7.16
C THR A 148 20.41 -4.62 8.32
N ASN A 149 20.48 -3.88 9.44
CA ASN A 149 19.62 -4.10 10.58
C ASN A 149 18.53 -3.04 10.64
N VAL A 150 17.35 -3.43 11.04
CA VAL A 150 16.26 -2.52 11.38
C VAL A 150 16.14 -2.47 12.90
N TYR A 151 16.21 -1.29 13.46
CA TYR A 151 16.04 -1.05 14.91
C TYR A 151 14.74 -0.32 15.16
N ARG A 152 14.04 -0.73 16.22
CA ARG A 152 12.80 -0.06 16.66
C ARG A 152 12.93 0.29 18.14
N LEU A 153 12.53 1.51 18.46
CA LEU A 153 12.27 1.95 19.81
C LEU A 153 10.79 2.37 19.89
N ASP A 154 10.04 1.70 20.73
CA ASP A 154 8.65 2.08 21.01
C ASP A 154 8.63 3.26 21.97
N LEU A 155 7.79 4.27 21.67
CA LEU A 155 7.69 5.52 22.42
C LEU A 155 6.43 5.56 23.30
#